data_dedcbffd1360c1153a64850740309e33
#
_entry.id   dedcbffd1360c1153a64850740309e33
#
_cell.length_a   1.000
_cell.length_b   1.000
_cell.length_c   1.000
_cell.angle_alpha   90.00
_cell.angle_beta   90.00
_cell.angle_gamma   90.00
#
_symmetry.space_group_name_H-M   'P 1'
#
loop_
_entity.id
_entity.type
_entity.pdbx_description
1 polymer ?
#
loop_
_entity_poly.entity_id
_entity_poly.type
_entity_poly.pdbx_seq_one_letter_code
_entity_poly.pdbx_strand_id
1 'polypeptide(L)'
;MARDESSVGCVGVLIVGTRGGDGPGEVLIRIRGGSEAFLAWSDKPLPKGATVLVIDSRGARAVDVIEWEDVLGDSPRIPGLVLLRR
;
A
#
# COMPACT_ATOMS: atom_id res chain seq x y z
N MET A 1 -22.66 -1.00 -7.81
CA MET A 1 -22.14 -0.16 -7.04
C MET A 1 -20.81 0.24 -7.48
N ALA A 2 -20.55 1.32 -7.31
CA ALA A 2 -19.33 1.83 -7.76
C ALA A 2 -18.17 1.20 -7.04
N ARG A 3 -17.01 1.38 -7.56
CA ARG A 3 -15.81 0.95 -6.88
C ARG A 3 -15.72 1.65 -5.55
N ASP A 4 -15.07 0.99 -4.64
CA ASP A 4 -14.85 1.57 -3.34
C ASP A 4 -13.61 2.41 -3.39
N GLU A 5 -13.79 3.68 -3.65
CA GLU A 5 -12.66 4.57 -3.79
C GLU A 5 -12.15 5.07 -2.47
N SER A 6 -12.83 4.75 -1.39
CA SER A 6 -12.40 5.28 -0.10
C SER A 6 -11.09 4.68 0.35
N SER A 7 -10.66 3.59 -0.26
CA SER A 7 -9.37 3.01 0.10
C SER A 7 -8.19 3.71 -0.57
N VAL A 8 -8.44 4.45 -1.66
CA VAL A 8 -7.34 5.08 -2.38
C VAL A 8 -6.75 6.19 -1.51
N GLY A 9 -5.44 6.20 -1.39
CA GLY A 9 -4.76 7.15 -0.54
C GLY A 9 -4.54 6.67 0.88
N CYS A 10 -5.08 5.51 1.23
CA CYS A 10 -4.88 4.96 2.56
C CYS A 10 -3.56 4.22 2.64
N VAL A 11 -3.02 4.15 3.84
CA VAL A 11 -1.83 3.39 4.12
C VAL A 11 -2.26 2.11 4.82
N GLY A 12 -1.66 1.01 4.45
CA GLY A 12 -1.98 -0.27 5.09
C GLY A 12 -0.74 -1.11 5.28
N VAL A 13 -0.94 -2.28 5.85
CA VAL A 13 0.15 -3.21 6.11
C VAL A 13 -0.20 -4.54 5.45
N LEU A 14 0.77 -5.10 4.74
CA LEU A 14 0.52 -6.38 4.08
C LEU A 14 0.47 -7.49 5.11
N ILE A 15 -0.62 -8.23 5.12
CA ILE A 15 -0.74 -9.41 5.96
C ILE A 15 -0.43 -10.68 5.18
N VAL A 16 -0.43 -10.56 3.85
CA VAL A 16 0.08 -11.59 2.96
C VAL A 16 0.91 -10.85 1.93
N GLY A 17 2.13 -11.29 1.69
CA GLY A 17 3.00 -10.61 0.75
C GLY A 17 2.46 -10.68 -0.67
N THR A 18 2.84 -9.71 -1.49
CA THR A 18 2.45 -9.71 -2.89
C THR A 18 3.51 -10.47 -3.70
N ARG A 19 3.14 -10.88 -4.90
CA ARG A 19 4.06 -11.61 -5.76
C ARG A 19 4.29 -10.90 -7.07
N GLY A 20 4.15 -9.59 -7.06
CA GLY A 20 4.31 -8.81 -8.27
C GLY A 20 3.22 -9.16 -9.25
N GLY A 21 3.57 -9.32 -10.50
CA GLY A 21 2.58 -9.69 -11.51
C GLY A 21 2.06 -11.10 -11.37
N ASP A 22 2.69 -11.93 -10.53
CA ASP A 22 2.28 -13.32 -10.41
C ASP A 22 1.08 -13.53 -9.50
N GLY A 23 0.74 -12.57 -8.70
CA GLY A 23 -0.45 -12.72 -7.86
C GLY A 23 -0.49 -11.68 -6.76
N PRO A 24 -1.67 -11.51 -6.18
CA PRO A 24 -1.84 -10.50 -5.14
C PRO A 24 -1.48 -11.04 -3.78
N GLY A 25 -1.23 -10.12 -2.87
CA GLY A 25 -1.21 -10.43 -1.46
C GLY A 25 -2.48 -9.87 -0.83
N GLU A 26 -2.41 -9.56 0.45
CA GLU A 26 -3.52 -8.96 1.16
C GLU A 26 -3.02 -7.82 2.00
N VAL A 27 -3.74 -6.73 1.98
CA VAL A 27 -3.39 -5.56 2.77
C VAL A 27 -4.51 -5.28 3.75
N LEU A 28 -4.13 -4.95 4.98
CA LEU A 28 -5.08 -4.57 6.01
C LEU A 28 -5.10 -3.05 6.07
N ILE A 29 -6.25 -2.47 5.87
CA ILE A 29 -6.42 -1.03 5.82
C ILE A 29 -7.42 -0.61 6.87
N ARG A 30 -7.14 0.48 7.57
CA ARG A 30 -8.10 1.01 8.53
C ARG A 30 -8.98 2.00 7.82
N ILE A 31 -10.28 1.71 7.82
CA ILE A 31 -11.25 2.55 7.14
C ILE A 31 -12.43 2.72 8.06
N ARG A 32 -12.78 3.96 8.34
CA ARG A 32 -14.01 4.27 9.04
C ARG A 32 -14.08 3.64 10.40
N GLY A 33 -12.97 3.63 11.09
CA GLY A 33 -12.96 3.13 12.45
C GLY A 33 -12.82 1.63 12.56
N GLY A 34 -12.70 0.94 11.45
CA GLY A 34 -12.48 -0.50 11.46
C GLY A 34 -11.31 -0.86 10.58
N SER A 35 -11.06 -2.14 10.45
CA SER A 35 -9.99 -2.63 9.59
C SER A 35 -10.60 -3.60 8.60
N GLU A 36 -10.15 -3.53 7.36
CA GLU A 36 -10.64 -4.42 6.32
C GLU A 36 -9.48 -4.89 5.49
N ALA A 37 -9.56 -6.13 5.04
CA ALA A 37 -8.54 -6.73 4.21
C ALA A 37 -8.95 -6.64 2.76
N PHE A 38 -8.00 -6.27 1.91
CA PHE A 38 -8.22 -6.18 0.48
C PHE A 38 -7.14 -6.99 -0.22
N LEU A 39 -7.46 -7.51 -1.40
CA LEU A 39 -6.42 -8.08 -2.25
C LEU A 39 -5.53 -6.95 -2.72
N ALA A 40 -4.23 -7.16 -2.68
CA ALA A 40 -3.27 -6.11 -2.99
C ALA A 40 -2.37 -6.54 -4.12
N TRP A 41 -2.35 -5.75 -5.18
CA TRP A 41 -1.48 -5.98 -6.33
C TRP A 41 -0.38 -4.96 -6.33
N SER A 42 0.82 -5.38 -6.67
CA SER A 42 1.95 -4.46 -6.77
C SER A 42 2.81 -4.87 -7.94
N ASP A 43 3.63 -3.95 -8.45
CA ASP A 43 4.48 -4.26 -9.58
C ASP A 43 5.59 -5.20 -9.21
N LYS A 44 6.10 -5.09 -8.01
CA LYS A 44 7.19 -5.96 -7.57
C LYS A 44 6.75 -6.68 -6.32
N PRO A 45 7.33 -7.84 -6.02
CA PRO A 45 6.95 -8.58 -4.83
C PRO A 45 7.28 -7.77 -3.57
N LEU A 46 6.34 -7.76 -2.65
CA LEU A 46 6.53 -7.08 -1.37
C LEU A 46 6.25 -8.07 -0.26
N PRO A 47 7.02 -8.02 0.82
CA PRO A 47 6.88 -9.03 1.87
C PRO A 47 5.73 -8.74 2.82
N LYS A 48 5.27 -9.76 3.49
CA LYS A 48 4.36 -9.60 4.61
C LYS A 48 4.97 -8.63 5.59
N GLY A 49 4.18 -7.74 6.11
CA GLY A 49 4.63 -6.73 7.06
C GLY A 49 5.00 -5.40 6.41
N ALA A 50 5.11 -5.36 5.10
CA ALA A 50 5.46 -4.11 4.44
C ALA A 50 4.34 -3.11 4.58
N THR A 51 4.70 -1.85 4.75
CA THR A 51 3.74 -0.76 4.75
C THR A 51 3.58 -0.28 3.32
N VAL A 52 2.34 -0.11 2.90
CA VAL A 52 2.05 0.24 1.51
C VAL A 52 1.04 1.35 1.43
N LEU A 53 1.05 2.04 0.30
CA LEU A 53 0.07 3.08 -0.01
C LEU A 53 -0.84 2.54 -1.11
N VAL A 54 -2.14 2.70 -0.92
CA VAL A 54 -3.11 2.31 -1.94
C VAL A 54 -3.20 3.42 -2.97
N ILE A 55 -2.89 3.08 -4.22
CA ILE A 55 -2.86 4.09 -5.28
C ILE A 55 -4.04 3.99 -6.22
N ASP A 56 -4.74 2.87 -6.21
CA ASP A 56 -5.91 2.73 -7.07
C ASP A 56 -6.78 1.60 -6.54
N SER A 57 -8.02 1.61 -6.95
CA SER A 57 -8.96 0.57 -6.57
C SER A 57 -9.39 -0.18 -7.82
N ARG A 58 -9.38 -1.52 -7.76
CA ARG A 58 -9.85 -2.33 -8.85
C ARG A 58 -11.31 -2.73 -8.67
N GLY A 59 -11.90 -2.30 -7.55
CA GLY A 59 -13.23 -2.78 -7.21
C GLY A 59 -13.14 -4.17 -6.58
N ALA A 60 -14.23 -4.67 -6.08
CA ALA A 60 -14.32 -6.03 -5.55
C ALA A 60 -13.25 -6.29 -4.50
N ARG A 61 -12.96 -5.31 -3.69
CA ARG A 61 -12.01 -5.40 -2.58
C ARG A 61 -10.61 -5.74 -3.07
N ALA A 62 -10.24 -5.23 -4.22
CA ALA A 62 -8.89 -5.38 -4.75
C ALA A 62 -8.33 -4.01 -5.05
N VAL A 63 -7.08 -3.80 -4.69
CA VAL A 63 -6.43 -2.51 -4.83
C VAL A 63 -5.03 -2.68 -5.41
N ASP A 64 -4.51 -1.61 -5.97
CA ASP A 64 -3.12 -1.54 -6.37
C ASP A 64 -2.37 -0.77 -5.31
N VAL A 65 -1.21 -1.25 -4.93
CA VAL A 65 -0.42 -0.64 -3.87
C VAL A 65 1.03 -0.46 -4.31
N ILE A 66 1.69 0.49 -3.66
CA ILE A 66 3.12 0.64 -3.82
C ILE A 66 3.72 0.68 -2.42
N GLU A 67 4.99 0.32 -2.35
CA GLU A 67 5.65 0.31 -1.07
C GLU A 67 5.76 1.73 -0.53
N TRP A 68 5.45 1.90 0.75
CA TRP A 68 5.46 3.23 1.33
C TRP A 68 6.83 3.88 1.22
N GLU A 69 7.87 3.08 1.33
CA GLU A 69 9.20 3.63 1.23
C GLU A 69 9.51 4.15 -0.16
N ASP A 70 8.92 3.58 -1.19
CA ASP A 70 9.09 4.12 -2.53
C ASP A 70 8.49 5.52 -2.62
N VAL A 71 7.41 5.76 -1.91
CA VAL A 71 6.78 7.06 -1.91
C VAL A 71 7.69 8.09 -1.27
N LEU A 72 8.31 7.73 -0.15
CA LEU A 72 9.16 8.64 0.57
C LEU A 72 10.56 8.65 0.05
N GLY A 73 10.93 7.58 -0.56
CA GLY A 73 12.31 7.35 -0.89
C GLY A 73 12.85 8.20 -1.97
N ASP A 74 11.97 8.72 -2.78
CA ASP A 74 12.47 9.59 -3.72
C ASP A 74 12.99 10.78 -3.13
N SER A 75 12.62 11.00 -1.98
CA SER A 75 13.11 12.10 -1.33
C SER A 75 14.41 11.76 -1.02
N PRO A 76 15.14 12.38 -1.16
CA PRO A 76 16.33 12.03 -0.92
C PRO A 76 16.62 11.86 0.29
N ARG A 77 16.53 11.15 0.53
CA ARG A 77 16.86 10.87 1.59
C ARG A 77 17.69 11.78 1.92
N ILE A 78 17.47 12.55 1.80
CA ILE A 78 17.95 13.34 2.19
C ILE A 78 18.42 13.36 3.08
N PRO A 79 19.03 13.39 3.19
CA PRO A 79 19.49 13.40 4.09
C PRO A 79 19.27 14.35 4.74
N GLY A 80 19.09 14.48 4.93
CA GLY A 80 18.62 15.14 5.53
C GLY A 80 17.76 15.54 5.75
N LEU A 81 17.42 15.18 5.45
CA LEU A 81 16.54 15.51 5.61
C LEU A 81 16.32 15.38 6.36
N VAL A 82 16.51 15.10 6.45
CA VAL A 82 16.30 15.01 6.85
C VAL A 82 16.14 15.27 7.48
N LEU A 83 15.95 15.35 7.64
CA LEU A 83 15.66 15.58 7.90
C LEU A 83 15.59 15.87 8.54
N LEU A 84 15.40 15.82 9.00
CA LEU A 84 15.21 16.00 9.20
C LEU A 84 15.54 15.81 9.88
N ARG A 85 15.82 15.59 10.09
CA ARG A 85 16.05 15.35 10.15
C ARG A 85 16.72 15.47 10.55
N ARG A 86 16.88 15.40 10.95
CA ARG A 86 17.38 15.68 10.70
C ARG A 86 17.45 15.77 10.98
#